data_820e2331cc91a1cb3190e788f9ad15ad
#
_entry.id   820e2331cc91a1cb3190e788f9ad15ad
#
_cell.length_a   1.000
_cell.length_b   1.000
_cell.length_c   1.000
_cell.angle_alpha   90.00
_cell.angle_beta   90.00
_cell.angle_gamma   90.00
#
_symmetry.space_group_name_H-M   'P 1'
#
loop_
_entity.id
_entity.type
_entity.pdbx_description
1 polymer ?
#
loop_
_entity_poly.entity_id
_entity_poly.type
_entity_poly.pdbx_seq_one_letter_code
_entity_poly.pdbx_strand_id
1 'polypeptide(L)'
;MEKLEQLYEGKAKKVFKTDDPELLIVDYKDDATAGDGEKKGTIRDKGIVNNKLSNALMQKLEKEGIPTHYVQEVNDRDTFVKKVEIVPLEVIVRNVAAGHFSLRMGVPEGTQFKTPILEFSYKNDDLHDPFINHYYALALDLATQEEIDTITKYAFKVNEILKKILLDANIRLIDFKLEFGRLPDGTIILADEISPDTCRFWDATTGAHLDKDLFRRNLGGEADAYQEVMKRLLG
;
A
#
# COMPACT_ATOMS: atom_id res chain seq x y z
N MET A 1 -14.87 -2.33 -22.08
CA MET A 1 -13.76 -3.16 -21.57
C MET A 1 -14.37 -4.31 -20.79
N GLU A 2 -14.02 -5.53 -21.13
CA GLU A 2 -14.54 -6.74 -20.49
C GLU A 2 -13.51 -7.35 -19.56
N LYS A 3 -13.99 -7.92 -18.42
CA LYS A 3 -13.17 -8.71 -17.49
C LYS A 3 -12.98 -10.10 -18.10
N LEU A 4 -11.73 -10.47 -18.39
CA LEU A 4 -11.37 -11.74 -19.02
C LEU A 4 -10.81 -12.72 -17.98
N GLU A 5 -9.85 -13.58 -18.38
CA GLU A 5 -9.26 -14.59 -17.51
C GLU A 5 -8.48 -14.01 -16.33
N GLN A 6 -8.51 -14.71 -15.20
CA GLN A 6 -7.72 -14.37 -14.04
C GLN A 6 -6.23 -14.67 -14.31
N LEU A 7 -5.37 -13.68 -14.08
CA LEU A 7 -3.92 -13.81 -14.20
C LEU A 7 -3.25 -14.24 -12.90
N TYR A 8 -3.73 -13.64 -11.79
CA TYR A 8 -3.09 -13.79 -10.51
C TYR A 8 -4.11 -13.64 -9.38
N GLU A 9 -3.89 -14.33 -8.28
CA GLU A 9 -4.60 -14.13 -7.03
C GLU A 9 -3.61 -13.99 -5.87
N GLY A 10 -3.63 -12.81 -5.25
CA GLY A 10 -2.87 -12.52 -4.05
C GLY A 10 -3.70 -12.62 -2.76
N LYS A 11 -3.09 -12.18 -1.67
CA LYS A 11 -3.69 -12.20 -0.33
C LYS A 11 -4.95 -11.32 -0.23
N ALA A 12 -4.97 -10.17 -0.92
CA ALA A 12 -6.04 -9.17 -0.82
C ALA A 12 -6.76 -8.90 -2.15
N LYS A 13 -6.25 -9.35 -3.28
CA LYS A 13 -6.70 -8.98 -4.62
C LYS A 13 -6.63 -10.15 -5.60
N LYS A 14 -7.50 -10.08 -6.61
CA LYS A 14 -7.39 -10.85 -7.86
C LYS A 14 -7.10 -9.89 -8.99
N VAL A 15 -6.32 -10.32 -9.95
CA VAL A 15 -5.97 -9.53 -11.14
C VAL A 15 -6.44 -10.27 -12.37
N PHE A 16 -7.13 -9.57 -13.25
CA PHE A 16 -7.73 -10.10 -14.47
C PHE A 16 -7.22 -9.36 -15.70
N LYS A 17 -7.11 -10.06 -16.82
CA LYS A 17 -6.94 -9.44 -18.14
C LYS A 17 -8.18 -8.68 -18.54
N THR A 18 -8.00 -7.76 -19.48
CA THR A 18 -9.08 -7.09 -20.19
C THR A 18 -8.92 -7.31 -21.71
N ASP A 19 -9.89 -6.86 -22.47
CA ASP A 19 -9.83 -6.76 -23.93
C ASP A 19 -8.80 -5.72 -24.44
N ASP A 20 -8.30 -4.85 -23.55
CA ASP A 20 -7.16 -3.96 -23.80
C ASP A 20 -5.89 -4.56 -23.17
N PRO A 21 -4.85 -4.92 -23.95
CA PRO A 21 -3.63 -5.56 -23.45
C PRO A 21 -2.80 -4.68 -22.51
N GLU A 22 -3.01 -3.35 -22.51
CA GLU A 22 -2.31 -2.39 -21.64
C GLU A 22 -3.02 -2.18 -20.31
N LEU A 23 -4.22 -2.75 -20.14
CA LEU A 23 -5.03 -2.58 -18.92
C LEU A 23 -5.35 -3.90 -18.24
N LEU A 24 -5.42 -3.84 -16.92
CA LEU A 24 -5.85 -4.94 -16.06
C LEU A 24 -7.04 -4.49 -15.21
N ILE A 25 -7.80 -5.48 -14.68
CA ILE A 25 -8.76 -5.25 -13.60
C ILE A 25 -8.16 -5.81 -12.31
N VAL A 26 -8.16 -4.98 -11.27
CA VAL A 26 -7.91 -5.39 -9.90
C VAL A 26 -9.25 -5.53 -9.17
N ASP A 27 -9.51 -6.72 -8.63
CA ASP A 27 -10.71 -7.07 -7.86
C ASP A 27 -10.29 -7.26 -6.38
N TYR A 28 -10.79 -6.41 -5.50
CA TYR A 28 -10.43 -6.37 -4.09
C TYR A 28 -11.25 -7.35 -3.26
N LYS A 29 -10.58 -8.19 -2.48
CA LYS A 29 -11.15 -9.24 -1.62
C LYS A 29 -11.34 -8.76 -0.19
N ASP A 30 -12.24 -9.42 0.52
CA ASP A 30 -12.40 -9.25 1.97
C ASP A 30 -11.44 -10.12 2.79
N ASP A 31 -10.69 -11.01 2.13
CA ASP A 31 -9.70 -11.86 2.78
C ASP A 31 -8.62 -11.01 3.47
N ALA A 32 -8.29 -11.37 4.69
CA ALA A 32 -7.24 -10.76 5.48
C ALA A 32 -6.24 -11.84 5.94
N THR A 33 -4.95 -11.54 5.80
CA THR A 33 -3.87 -12.39 6.28
C THR A 33 -2.90 -11.59 7.12
N ALA A 34 -2.29 -12.24 8.11
CA ALA A 34 -1.22 -11.66 8.93
C ALA A 34 -0.17 -12.75 9.25
N GLY A 35 1.05 -12.32 9.67
CA GLY A 35 2.15 -13.24 9.99
C GLY A 35 2.48 -14.15 8.83
N ASP A 36 2.84 -13.60 7.67
CA ASP A 36 3.17 -14.34 6.44
C ASP A 36 2.12 -15.39 6.01
N GLY A 37 0.84 -15.09 6.28
CA GLY A 37 -0.27 -15.96 5.93
C GLY A 37 -0.60 -17.05 6.97
N GLU A 38 0.09 -17.10 8.10
CA GLU A 38 -0.25 -18.01 9.20
C GLU A 38 -1.65 -17.70 9.78
N LYS A 39 -1.97 -16.44 9.94
CA LYS A 39 -3.30 -15.99 10.33
C LYS A 39 -4.12 -15.62 9.10
N LYS A 40 -5.27 -16.26 8.94
CA LYS A 40 -6.25 -16.03 7.88
C LYS A 40 -7.62 -15.68 8.45
N GLY A 41 -8.35 -14.82 7.79
CA GLY A 41 -9.70 -14.43 8.17
C GLY A 41 -10.33 -13.56 7.10
N THR A 42 -11.48 -12.98 7.44
CA THR A 42 -12.23 -12.08 6.56
C THR A 42 -12.61 -10.84 7.37
N ILE A 43 -12.43 -9.66 6.77
CA ILE A 43 -12.91 -8.39 7.31
C ILE A 43 -14.03 -7.92 6.37
N ARG A 44 -15.23 -7.81 6.91
CA ARG A 44 -16.43 -7.44 6.12
C ARG A 44 -16.21 -6.11 5.40
N ASP A 45 -16.52 -6.11 4.10
CA ASP A 45 -16.43 -4.95 3.21
C ASP A 45 -15.02 -4.33 3.05
N LYS A 46 -13.97 -5.02 3.53
CA LYS A 46 -12.58 -4.58 3.39
C LYS A 46 -12.21 -4.27 1.94
N GLY A 47 -12.61 -5.15 1.01
CA GLY A 47 -12.35 -4.97 -0.42
C GLY A 47 -12.97 -3.69 -0.98
N ILE A 48 -14.20 -3.36 -0.56
CA ILE A 48 -14.87 -2.10 -0.95
C ILE A 48 -14.09 -0.90 -0.44
N VAL A 49 -13.75 -0.91 0.85
CA VAL A 49 -13.00 0.19 1.48
C VAL A 49 -11.64 0.38 0.82
N ASN A 50 -10.89 -0.70 0.63
CA ASN A 50 -9.56 -0.64 0.02
C ASN A 50 -9.61 -0.13 -1.42
N ASN A 51 -10.57 -0.59 -2.23
CA ASN A 51 -10.77 -0.12 -3.59
C ASN A 51 -11.04 1.40 -3.62
N LYS A 52 -12.05 1.85 -2.89
CA LYS A 52 -12.45 3.27 -2.90
C LYS A 52 -11.37 4.19 -2.35
N LEU A 53 -10.74 3.82 -1.24
CA LEU A 53 -9.66 4.61 -0.65
C LEU A 53 -8.44 4.69 -1.54
N SER A 54 -7.98 3.56 -2.09
CA SER A 54 -6.84 3.52 -2.99
C SER A 54 -7.09 4.38 -4.22
N ASN A 55 -8.26 4.26 -4.86
CA ASN A 55 -8.63 5.06 -6.02
C ASN A 55 -8.63 6.56 -5.72
N ALA A 56 -9.24 6.97 -4.61
CA ALA A 56 -9.32 8.38 -4.22
C ALA A 56 -7.94 8.96 -3.88
N LEU A 57 -7.11 8.20 -3.16
CA LEU A 57 -5.76 8.64 -2.79
C LEU A 57 -4.83 8.70 -4.01
N MET A 58 -4.87 7.72 -4.91
CA MET A 58 -4.09 7.75 -6.15
C MET A 58 -4.44 8.95 -7.03
N GLN A 59 -5.73 9.26 -7.20
CA GLN A 59 -6.17 10.45 -7.94
C GLN A 59 -5.67 11.76 -7.30
N LYS A 60 -5.62 11.84 -5.96
CA LYS A 60 -5.04 13.00 -5.26
C LYS A 60 -3.53 13.09 -5.49
N LEU A 61 -2.82 11.96 -5.48
CA LEU A 61 -1.39 11.89 -5.75
C LEU A 61 -1.06 12.28 -7.20
N GLU A 62 -1.89 11.88 -8.17
CA GLU A 62 -1.70 12.28 -9.58
C GLU A 62 -1.80 13.79 -9.78
N LYS A 63 -2.74 14.46 -9.08
CA LYS A 63 -2.85 15.92 -9.09
C LYS A 63 -1.61 16.62 -8.54
N GLU A 64 -0.86 15.96 -7.67
CA GLU A 64 0.39 16.43 -7.10
C GLU A 64 1.63 15.94 -7.89
N GLY A 65 1.42 15.30 -9.05
CA GLY A 65 2.47 14.89 -9.98
C GLY A 65 3.19 13.59 -9.60
N ILE A 66 2.52 12.68 -8.90
CA ILE A 66 2.95 11.29 -8.73
C ILE A 66 2.20 10.44 -9.76
N PRO A 67 2.85 9.88 -10.77
CA PRO A 67 2.17 9.01 -11.73
C PRO A 67 1.74 7.70 -11.05
N THR A 68 0.51 7.26 -11.31
CA THR A 68 -0.03 6.02 -10.74
C THR A 68 -0.55 5.08 -11.82
N HIS A 69 -0.80 3.83 -11.44
CA HIS A 69 -1.41 2.85 -12.32
C HIS A 69 -2.94 2.99 -12.41
N TYR A 70 -3.56 3.81 -11.57
CA TYR A 70 -5.01 4.03 -11.60
C TYR A 70 -5.49 4.53 -12.96
N VAL A 71 -6.60 3.99 -13.42
CA VAL A 71 -7.27 4.44 -14.65
C VAL A 71 -8.71 4.84 -14.34
N GLN A 72 -9.51 3.91 -13.82
CA GLN A 72 -10.93 4.16 -13.56
C GLN A 72 -11.51 3.12 -12.58
N GLU A 73 -12.31 3.58 -11.63
CA GLU A 73 -13.16 2.71 -10.81
C GLU A 73 -14.28 2.12 -11.69
N VAL A 74 -14.45 0.81 -11.62
CA VAL A 74 -15.48 0.08 -12.38
C VAL A 74 -16.74 -0.10 -11.55
N ASN A 75 -16.55 -0.55 -10.31
CA ASN A 75 -17.60 -0.78 -9.31
C ASN A 75 -16.98 -0.73 -7.90
N ASP A 76 -17.74 -1.11 -6.90
CA ASP A 76 -17.28 -1.05 -5.51
C ASP A 76 -15.99 -1.85 -5.22
N ARG A 77 -15.66 -2.87 -6.03
CA ARG A 77 -14.52 -3.75 -5.80
C ARG A 77 -13.51 -3.79 -6.95
N ASP A 78 -13.92 -3.40 -8.15
CA ASP A 78 -13.11 -3.50 -9.36
C ASP A 78 -12.61 -2.13 -9.81
N THR A 79 -11.34 -2.08 -10.17
CA THR A 79 -10.68 -0.90 -10.75
C THR A 79 -9.85 -1.30 -11.97
N PHE A 80 -9.97 -0.55 -13.08
CA PHE A 80 -9.03 -0.60 -14.18
C PHE A 80 -7.72 0.07 -13.79
N VAL A 81 -6.63 -0.64 -14.03
CA VAL A 81 -5.26 -0.15 -13.79
C VAL A 81 -4.41 -0.37 -15.02
N LYS A 82 -3.39 0.47 -15.21
CA LYS A 82 -2.35 0.25 -16.22
C LYS A 82 -1.60 -1.04 -15.89
N LYS A 83 -1.34 -1.84 -16.90
CA LYS A 83 -0.47 -2.99 -16.78
C LYS A 83 0.97 -2.53 -16.62
N VAL A 84 1.63 -3.01 -15.58
CA VAL A 84 3.02 -2.70 -15.28
C VAL A 84 3.79 -3.99 -14.97
N GLU A 85 5.10 -3.94 -15.16
CA GLU A 85 6.03 -4.89 -14.57
C GLU A 85 6.37 -4.40 -13.17
N ILE A 86 6.00 -5.15 -12.14
CA ILE A 86 6.28 -4.76 -10.74
C ILE A 86 7.80 -4.78 -10.51
N VAL A 87 8.34 -3.66 -10.00
CA VAL A 87 9.68 -3.63 -9.43
C VAL A 87 9.66 -4.51 -8.18
N PRO A 88 10.51 -5.55 -8.07
CA PRO A 88 10.40 -6.53 -6.99
C PRO A 88 10.92 -5.99 -5.65
N LEU A 89 10.43 -4.82 -5.27
CA LEU A 89 10.73 -4.11 -4.02
C LEU A 89 9.44 -3.68 -3.32
N GLU A 90 9.34 -4.00 -2.04
CA GLU A 90 8.44 -3.26 -1.15
C GLU A 90 9.17 -2.03 -0.62
N VAL A 91 8.51 -0.89 -0.69
CA VAL A 91 9.07 0.41 -0.30
C VAL A 91 8.30 0.93 0.91
N ILE A 92 8.97 0.99 2.06
CA ILE A 92 8.32 1.28 3.33
C ILE A 92 8.81 2.64 3.85
N VAL A 93 7.88 3.56 4.11
CA VAL A 93 8.17 4.85 4.75
C VAL A 93 7.58 4.87 6.14
N ARG A 94 8.41 5.25 7.15
CA ARG A 94 7.97 5.31 8.55
C ARG A 94 8.16 6.69 9.14
N ASN A 95 7.09 7.22 9.71
CA ASN A 95 7.09 8.47 10.46
C ASN A 95 7.18 8.24 11.97
N VAL A 96 6.68 7.09 12.43
CA VAL A 96 6.55 6.70 13.83
C VAL A 96 6.96 5.23 13.98
N ALA A 97 7.60 4.88 15.08
CA ALA A 97 7.93 3.49 15.38
C ALA A 97 6.65 2.68 15.66
N ALA A 98 6.45 1.58 14.93
CA ALA A 98 5.34 0.67 15.14
C ALA A 98 5.65 -0.74 14.64
N GLY A 99 4.89 -1.72 15.12
CA GLY A 99 4.95 -3.10 14.66
C GLY A 99 6.36 -3.72 14.73
N HIS A 100 6.73 -4.46 13.69
CA HIS A 100 8.04 -5.15 13.64
C HIS A 100 9.24 -4.22 13.73
N PHE A 101 9.11 -2.95 13.30
CA PHE A 101 10.20 -1.98 13.47
C PHE A 101 10.54 -1.77 14.93
N SER A 102 9.53 -1.54 15.77
CA SER A 102 9.72 -1.34 17.21
C SER A 102 10.41 -2.53 17.87
N LEU A 103 10.00 -3.75 17.51
CA LEU A 103 10.59 -4.98 18.03
C LEU A 103 12.05 -5.15 17.55
N ARG A 104 12.30 -5.01 16.27
CA ARG A 104 13.61 -5.22 15.63
C ARG A 104 14.66 -4.21 16.10
N MET A 105 14.25 -2.97 16.28
CA MET A 105 15.17 -1.86 16.64
C MET A 105 15.19 -1.54 18.14
N GLY A 106 14.34 -2.18 18.94
CA GLY A 106 14.24 -1.89 20.37
C GLY A 106 13.72 -0.48 20.66
N VAL A 107 12.95 0.11 19.73
CA VAL A 107 12.39 1.47 19.88
C VAL A 107 10.95 1.37 20.37
N PRO A 108 10.56 2.10 21.43
CA PRO A 108 9.18 2.07 21.92
C PRO A 108 8.18 2.44 20.81
N GLU A 109 7.08 1.68 20.72
CA GLU A 109 5.99 1.99 19.80
C GLU A 109 5.42 3.39 20.09
N GLY A 110 5.10 4.13 19.04
CA GLY A 110 4.62 5.51 19.14
C GLY A 110 5.74 6.56 19.15
N THR A 111 7.02 6.16 19.17
CA THR A 111 8.14 7.11 19.09
C THR A 111 8.13 7.81 17.73
N GLN A 112 7.99 9.15 17.75
CA GLN A 112 8.05 9.98 16.55
C GLN A 112 9.48 10.10 16.07
N PHE A 113 9.72 9.84 14.79
CA PHE A 113 11.04 10.06 14.20
C PHE A 113 11.26 11.55 13.86
N LYS A 114 12.51 12.00 13.98
CA LYS A 114 12.91 13.37 13.57
C LYS A 114 12.83 13.54 12.06
N THR A 115 13.17 12.48 11.31
CA THR A 115 13.08 12.40 9.86
C THR A 115 12.42 11.08 9.50
N PRO A 116 11.62 11.00 8.41
CA PRO A 116 11.06 9.73 7.95
C PRO A 116 12.16 8.72 7.64
N ILE A 117 11.91 7.45 7.95
CA ILE A 117 12.77 6.33 7.59
C ILE A 117 12.27 5.74 6.27
N LEU A 118 13.17 5.43 5.36
CA LEU A 118 12.91 4.64 4.15
C LEU A 118 13.56 3.27 4.29
N GLU A 119 12.79 2.22 4.05
CA GLU A 119 13.26 0.84 4.01
C GLU A 119 12.84 0.16 2.72
N PHE A 120 13.63 -0.81 2.26
CA PHE A 120 13.29 -1.71 1.17
C PHE A 120 13.19 -3.14 1.70
N SER A 121 12.23 -3.90 1.15
CA SER A 121 12.22 -5.36 1.22
C SER A 121 12.27 -5.92 -0.19
N TYR A 122 12.96 -7.03 -0.37
CA TYR A 122 12.88 -7.81 -1.60
C TYR A 122 11.52 -8.52 -1.63
N LYS A 123 10.65 -8.12 -2.57
CA LYS A 123 9.32 -8.70 -2.75
C LYS A 123 9.45 -10.13 -3.28
N ASN A 124 9.44 -11.07 -2.35
CA ASN A 124 9.54 -12.50 -2.64
C ASN A 124 8.87 -13.29 -1.50
N ASP A 125 7.66 -13.75 -1.74
CA ASP A 125 6.84 -14.47 -0.75
C ASP A 125 7.56 -15.74 -0.22
N ASP A 126 8.33 -16.44 -1.06
CA ASP A 126 9.06 -17.65 -0.65
C ASP A 126 10.20 -17.35 0.33
N LEU A 127 10.69 -16.12 0.32
CA LEU A 127 11.74 -15.64 1.22
C LEU A 127 11.20 -14.76 2.36
N HIS A 128 9.88 -14.62 2.50
CA HIS A 128 9.23 -13.79 3.51
C HIS A 128 9.61 -12.30 3.43
N ASP A 129 9.75 -11.77 2.20
CA ASP A 129 10.01 -10.36 1.90
C ASP A 129 11.16 -9.76 2.75
N PRO A 130 12.40 -10.30 2.66
CA PRO A 130 13.49 -9.91 3.53
C PRO A 130 13.87 -8.44 3.35
N PHE A 131 14.19 -7.76 4.46
CA PHE A 131 14.71 -6.40 4.42
C PHE A 131 16.06 -6.37 3.73
N ILE A 132 16.22 -5.42 2.81
CA ILE A 132 17.45 -5.17 2.06
C ILE A 132 17.77 -3.69 2.05
N ASN A 133 18.97 -3.31 1.66
CA ASN A 133 19.28 -1.94 1.31
C ASN A 133 19.43 -1.81 -0.22
N HIS A 134 19.63 -0.60 -0.72
CA HIS A 134 19.71 -0.33 -2.15
C HIS A 134 20.91 -1.05 -2.83
N TYR A 135 21.99 -1.33 -2.13
CA TYR A 135 23.12 -2.09 -2.71
C TYR A 135 22.74 -3.55 -3.01
N TYR A 136 21.90 -4.18 -2.18
CA TYR A 136 21.34 -5.50 -2.50
C TYR A 136 20.46 -5.42 -3.75
N ALA A 137 19.61 -4.42 -3.85
CA ALA A 137 18.72 -4.26 -5.00
C ALA A 137 19.52 -4.12 -6.30
N LEU A 138 20.60 -3.36 -6.29
CA LEU A 138 21.53 -3.23 -7.43
C LEU A 138 22.27 -4.53 -7.73
N ALA A 139 22.86 -5.17 -6.71
CA ALA A 139 23.67 -6.36 -6.89
C ALA A 139 22.87 -7.59 -7.36
N LEU A 140 21.57 -7.61 -7.08
CA LEU A 140 20.63 -8.67 -7.48
C LEU A 140 19.83 -8.31 -8.73
N ASP A 141 20.16 -7.21 -9.41
CA ASP A 141 19.44 -6.70 -10.60
C ASP A 141 17.92 -6.54 -10.40
N LEU A 142 17.47 -6.20 -9.17
CA LEU A 142 16.07 -5.98 -8.86
C LEU A 142 15.59 -4.61 -9.38
N ALA A 143 16.47 -3.63 -9.35
CA ALA A 143 16.24 -2.28 -9.86
C ALA A 143 17.56 -1.60 -10.22
N THR A 144 17.50 -0.64 -11.15
CA THR A 144 18.64 0.24 -11.47
C THR A 144 18.77 1.37 -10.44
N GLN A 145 19.92 2.05 -10.43
CA GLN A 145 20.12 3.22 -9.55
C GLN A 145 19.11 4.34 -9.87
N GLU A 146 18.82 4.58 -11.14
CA GLU A 146 17.85 5.59 -11.57
C GLU A 146 16.42 5.28 -11.10
N GLU A 147 16.05 4.00 -11.13
CA GLU A 147 14.76 3.54 -10.59
C GLU A 147 14.70 3.70 -9.07
N ILE A 148 15.75 3.34 -8.34
CA ILE A 148 15.84 3.50 -6.89
C ILE A 148 15.74 4.98 -6.50
N ASP A 149 16.43 5.86 -7.22
CA ASP A 149 16.39 7.31 -6.98
C ASP A 149 14.99 7.87 -7.23
N THR A 150 14.33 7.44 -8.31
CA THR A 150 12.97 7.82 -8.67
C THR A 150 11.96 7.32 -7.62
N ILE A 151 12.04 6.05 -7.25
CA ILE A 151 11.20 5.42 -6.23
C ILE A 151 11.36 6.14 -4.88
N THR A 152 12.60 6.40 -4.47
CA THR A 152 12.92 7.11 -3.23
C THR A 152 12.28 8.50 -3.22
N LYS A 153 12.44 9.26 -4.29
CA LYS A 153 11.84 10.59 -4.45
C LYS A 153 10.32 10.54 -4.38
N TYR A 154 9.70 9.60 -5.08
CA TYR A 154 8.24 9.44 -5.05
C TYR A 154 7.75 9.00 -3.67
N ALA A 155 8.41 8.06 -3.01
CA ALA A 155 8.01 7.58 -1.68
C ALA A 155 7.98 8.71 -0.65
N PHE A 156 9.00 9.56 -0.60
CA PHE A 156 9.01 10.73 0.30
C PHE A 156 7.96 11.77 -0.09
N LYS A 157 7.76 12.04 -1.39
CA LYS A 157 6.72 12.97 -1.82
C LYS A 157 5.31 12.45 -1.50
N VAL A 158 5.06 11.16 -1.70
CA VAL A 158 3.82 10.48 -1.27
C VAL A 158 3.61 10.63 0.23
N ASN A 159 4.67 10.45 1.03
CA ASN A 159 4.60 10.62 2.48
C ASN A 159 4.15 12.04 2.87
N GLU A 160 4.72 13.07 2.27
CA GLU A 160 4.33 14.47 2.55
C GLU A 160 2.86 14.74 2.21
N ILE A 161 2.42 14.29 1.05
CA ILE A 161 1.03 14.47 0.58
C ILE A 161 0.05 13.70 1.47
N LEU A 162 0.32 12.41 1.72
CA LEU A 162 -0.56 11.57 2.54
C LEU A 162 -0.66 12.06 3.98
N LYS A 163 0.45 12.48 4.60
CA LYS A 163 0.43 13.06 5.95
C LYS A 163 -0.52 14.23 6.06
N LYS A 164 -0.53 15.11 5.06
CA LYS A 164 -1.43 16.28 5.05
C LYS A 164 -2.88 15.85 4.89
N ILE A 165 -3.20 15.04 3.86
CA ILE A 165 -4.56 14.57 3.58
C ILE A 165 -5.16 13.84 4.79
N LEU A 166 -4.38 12.97 5.40
CA LEU A 166 -4.82 12.15 6.53
C LEU A 166 -4.99 12.98 7.80
N LEU A 167 -4.08 13.92 8.05
CA LEU A 167 -4.19 14.80 9.22
C LEU A 167 -5.44 15.71 9.14
N ASP A 168 -5.77 16.21 7.96
CA ASP A 168 -7.01 16.99 7.72
C ASP A 168 -8.28 16.16 8.04
N ALA A 169 -8.18 14.82 7.95
CA ALA A 169 -9.23 13.86 8.33
C ALA A 169 -9.08 13.32 9.77
N ASN A 170 -8.27 13.96 10.61
CA ASN A 170 -7.95 13.52 11.98
C ASN A 170 -7.35 12.10 12.03
N ILE A 171 -6.54 11.74 11.03
CA ILE A 171 -5.80 10.48 10.95
C ILE A 171 -4.30 10.78 10.93
N ARG A 172 -3.53 10.11 11.79
CA ARG A 172 -2.08 10.18 11.81
C ARG A 172 -1.50 9.02 10.99
N LEU A 173 -0.69 9.35 9.98
CA LEU A 173 0.04 8.37 9.19
C LEU A 173 1.28 7.91 9.96
N ILE A 174 1.30 6.67 10.38
CA ILE A 174 2.39 6.05 11.15
C ILE A 174 3.49 5.54 10.21
N ASP A 175 3.14 4.62 9.36
CA ASP A 175 3.96 4.08 8.29
C ASP A 175 3.09 3.55 7.15
N PHE A 176 3.72 3.25 6.03
CA PHE A 176 3.04 2.64 4.89
C PHE A 176 4.02 1.93 3.97
N LYS A 177 3.51 0.95 3.23
CA LYS A 177 4.19 0.21 2.18
C LYS A 177 3.67 0.67 0.82
N LEU A 178 4.56 0.89 -0.13
CA LEU A 178 4.29 1.14 -1.54
C LEU A 178 4.94 0.07 -2.40
N GLU A 179 4.36 -0.17 -3.57
CA GLU A 179 4.97 -0.91 -4.65
C GLU A 179 4.95 -0.05 -5.92
N PHE A 180 5.97 -0.20 -6.74
CA PHE A 180 6.12 0.54 -7.98
C PHE A 180 6.20 -0.43 -9.16
N GLY A 181 5.83 0.04 -10.32
CA GLY A 181 5.91 -0.73 -11.56
C GLY A 181 6.54 0.05 -12.70
N ARG A 182 7.07 -0.69 -13.66
CA ARG A 182 7.61 -0.19 -14.93
C ARG A 182 6.55 -0.24 -15.99
N LEU A 183 6.30 0.86 -16.68
CA LEU A 183 5.59 0.87 -17.96
C LEU A 183 6.51 0.33 -19.08
N PRO A 184 5.95 -0.03 -20.25
CA PRO A 184 6.75 -0.54 -21.38
C PRO A 184 7.87 0.40 -21.86
N ASP A 185 7.75 1.70 -21.62
CA ASP A 185 8.76 2.70 -21.93
C ASP A 185 9.82 2.90 -20.81
N GLY A 186 9.75 2.11 -19.74
CA GLY A 186 10.64 2.19 -18.58
C GLY A 186 10.21 3.22 -17.52
N THR A 187 9.13 3.96 -17.73
CA THR A 187 8.63 4.94 -16.75
C THR A 187 8.19 4.23 -15.46
N ILE A 188 8.71 4.69 -14.33
CA ILE A 188 8.30 4.21 -13.00
C ILE A 188 7.02 4.93 -12.56
N ILE A 189 6.03 4.15 -12.17
CA ILE A 189 4.76 4.65 -11.62
C ILE A 189 4.40 3.93 -10.32
N LEU A 190 3.61 4.58 -9.47
CA LEU A 190 3.06 3.97 -8.26
C LEU A 190 2.00 2.95 -8.64
N ALA A 191 2.12 1.75 -8.08
CA ALA A 191 1.21 0.63 -8.28
C ALA A 191 0.65 0.14 -6.93
N ASP A 192 0.13 -1.09 -6.89
CA ASP A 192 -0.48 -1.74 -5.74
C ASP A 192 -1.66 -0.94 -5.17
N GLU A 193 -1.69 -0.66 -3.89
CA GLU A 193 -2.77 0.04 -3.20
C GLU A 193 -2.24 0.97 -2.09
N ILE A 194 -3.07 1.93 -1.71
CA ILE A 194 -2.92 2.73 -0.50
C ILE A 194 -4.20 2.58 0.31
N SER A 195 -4.12 1.80 1.38
CA SER A 195 -5.29 1.39 2.15
C SER A 195 -4.93 1.07 3.61
N PRO A 196 -5.92 0.79 4.48
CA PRO A 196 -5.63 0.30 5.83
C PRO A 196 -4.89 -1.05 5.87
N ASP A 197 -4.77 -1.77 4.74
CA ASP A 197 -3.96 -2.99 4.63
C ASP A 197 -2.47 -2.70 4.50
N THR A 198 -2.11 -1.63 3.78
CA THR A 198 -0.72 -1.26 3.47
C THR A 198 -0.21 -0.09 4.31
N CYS A 199 -1.10 0.60 5.03
CA CYS A 199 -0.79 1.73 5.90
C CYS A 199 -1.16 1.43 7.35
N ARG A 200 -0.41 2.04 8.30
CA ARG A 200 -0.85 2.18 9.68
C ARG A 200 -1.45 3.57 9.88
N PHE A 201 -2.71 3.58 10.23
CA PHE A 201 -3.51 4.76 10.51
C PHE A 201 -3.91 4.78 11.97
N TRP A 202 -3.53 5.83 12.68
CA TRP A 202 -4.00 6.05 14.05
C TRP A 202 -4.88 7.29 14.10
N ASP A 203 -5.93 7.24 14.90
CA ASP A 203 -6.72 8.43 15.23
C ASP A 203 -5.79 9.50 15.83
N ALA A 204 -5.76 10.69 15.25
CA ALA A 204 -4.80 11.73 15.64
C ALA A 204 -5.08 12.30 17.03
N THR A 205 -6.31 12.15 17.54
CA THR A 205 -6.72 12.64 18.87
C THR A 205 -6.53 11.58 19.94
N THR A 206 -6.97 10.34 19.69
CA THR A 206 -7.05 9.27 20.68
C THR A 206 -5.87 8.29 20.61
N GLY A 207 -5.19 8.22 19.46
CA GLY A 207 -4.17 7.21 19.18
C GLY A 207 -4.74 5.82 18.86
N ALA A 208 -6.05 5.67 18.73
CA ALA A 208 -6.67 4.38 18.40
C ALA A 208 -6.24 3.91 17.00
N HIS A 209 -6.03 2.60 16.85
CA HIS A 209 -5.71 1.98 15.56
C HIS A 209 -6.93 1.99 14.64
N LEU A 210 -6.72 2.39 13.38
CA LEU A 210 -7.74 2.45 12.33
C LEU A 210 -7.30 1.62 11.09
N ASP A 211 -6.54 0.58 11.30
CA ASP A 211 -5.87 -0.21 10.26
C ASP A 211 -5.84 -1.71 10.57
N LYS A 212 -5.14 -2.46 9.75
CA LYS A 212 -5.02 -3.91 9.84
C LYS A 212 -4.36 -4.43 11.14
N ASP A 213 -3.73 -3.56 11.93
CA ASP A 213 -3.17 -3.99 13.22
C ASP A 213 -4.25 -4.46 14.20
N LEU A 214 -5.49 -3.98 14.08
CA LEU A 214 -6.63 -4.54 14.82
C LEU A 214 -6.76 -6.04 14.56
N PHE A 215 -6.72 -6.46 13.29
CA PHE A 215 -6.73 -7.87 12.90
C PHE A 215 -5.45 -8.59 13.31
N ARG A 216 -4.27 -8.01 13.05
CA ARG A 216 -2.97 -8.62 13.38
C ARG A 216 -2.85 -8.95 14.86
N ARG A 217 -3.36 -8.08 15.73
CA ARG A 217 -3.25 -8.15 17.20
C ARG A 217 -4.48 -8.74 17.91
N ASN A 218 -5.50 -9.20 17.17
CA ASN A 218 -6.76 -9.72 17.73
C ASN A 218 -7.49 -8.71 18.63
N LEU A 219 -7.51 -7.44 18.26
CA LEU A 219 -8.14 -6.37 19.05
C LEU A 219 -9.63 -6.25 18.76
N GLY A 220 -10.10 -6.73 17.61
CA GLY A 220 -11.47 -6.62 17.14
C GLY A 220 -11.81 -5.21 16.60
N GLY A 221 -12.98 -5.07 15.99
CA GLY A 221 -13.47 -3.80 15.46
C GLY A 221 -12.86 -3.40 14.09
N GLU A 222 -12.23 -4.33 13.40
CA GLU A 222 -11.54 -4.07 12.13
C GLU A 222 -12.47 -3.49 11.07
N ALA A 223 -13.66 -4.10 10.89
CA ALA A 223 -14.63 -3.64 9.89
C ALA A 223 -15.10 -2.21 10.17
N ASP A 224 -15.37 -1.89 11.41
CA ASP A 224 -15.81 -0.54 11.81
C ASP A 224 -14.69 0.49 11.62
N ALA A 225 -13.43 0.13 11.94
CA ALA A 225 -12.27 0.98 11.74
C ALA A 225 -12.04 1.28 10.25
N TYR A 226 -12.15 0.30 9.37
CA TYR A 226 -12.04 0.49 7.92
C TYR A 226 -13.14 1.43 7.38
N GLN A 227 -14.39 1.23 7.81
CA GLN A 227 -15.51 2.11 7.46
C GLN A 227 -15.30 3.53 7.99
N GLU A 228 -14.77 3.68 9.20
CA GLU A 228 -14.46 5.00 9.78
C GLU A 228 -13.41 5.75 8.97
N VAL A 229 -12.33 5.08 8.53
CA VAL A 229 -11.32 5.68 7.65
C VAL A 229 -11.95 6.12 6.34
N MET A 230 -12.77 5.27 5.71
CA MET A 230 -13.45 5.61 4.47
C MET A 230 -14.36 6.83 4.65
N LYS A 231 -15.16 6.85 5.70
CA LYS A 231 -16.03 7.97 6.02
C LYS A 231 -15.27 9.29 6.22
N ARG A 232 -14.16 9.28 6.94
CA ARG A 232 -13.34 10.48 7.18
C ARG A 232 -12.67 11.03 5.94
N LEU A 233 -12.29 10.17 5.01
CA LEU A 233 -11.53 10.56 3.81
C LEU A 233 -12.39 10.84 2.60
N LEU A 234 -13.57 10.23 2.51
CA LEU A 234 -14.46 10.34 1.34
C LEU A 234 -15.78 11.06 1.65
N GLY A 235 -16.13 11.25 2.91
CA GLY A 235 -17.31 11.99 3.38
C GLY A 235 -18.49 11.08 3.59
#